data_1a52bd19b778b03e94f96502e0e53925
#
_entry.id   1a52bd19b778b03e94f96502e0e53925
#
_cell.length_a   1.000
_cell.length_b   1.000
_cell.length_c   1.000
_cell.angle_alpha   90.00
_cell.angle_beta   90.00
_cell.angle_gamma   90.00
#
_symmetry.space_group_name_H-M   'P 1'
#
loop_
_entity.id
_entity.type
_entity.pdbx_description
1 polymer ?
#
loop_
_entity_poly.entity_id
_entity_poly.type
_entity_poly.pdbx_seq_one_letter_code
_entity_poly.pdbx_strand_id
1 'polypeptide(L)'
;MLLLTIAPLAQADEAAYRAAFSAAALGAPLPGQSTAIAFTMHYRGAVPHAAFAASQDSDGRGAWGMASGHSDAASAREAALRLCRGSAEGARGGALQAPCRLVALDGQVEGQMAVPMQAGAVGPFRRSPLHLFRGPAAALGVVVWGHGYGGSERDERGAPTPGFISALNNAGYDVLRFDRHPGDDTLAQALPALLSGLPALRPYARVILAGQSRGGWQALLAAAQAPALVDGVIAIAPAAHGEVGSESRTALALEDFRRHLAGLAAVPPRILAAVFDGDEFDPGPAARAGAVAELAQNRAAPMLAVWPQQLRGHGGGMGWRFTRDFAGCVLTLFQAPAASAPRGLRREGCGGG
;
A
#
# COMPACT_ATOMS: atom_id res chain seq x y z
N MET A 1 17.05 -16.02 35.94
CA MET A 1 15.74 -15.55 35.45
C MET A 1 15.96 -14.19 34.85
N LEU A 2 16.23 -14.15 33.52
CA LEU A 2 16.50 -12.92 32.77
C LEU A 2 15.14 -12.39 32.30
N LEU A 3 14.69 -11.31 32.90
CA LEU A 3 13.56 -10.52 32.37
C LEU A 3 14.03 -9.79 31.14
N LEU A 4 13.73 -10.32 29.95
CA LEU A 4 13.78 -9.56 28.71
C LEU A 4 12.66 -8.53 28.75
N THR A 5 13.00 -7.29 29.04
CA THR A 5 12.14 -6.14 28.81
C THR A 5 11.94 -6.00 27.31
N ILE A 6 10.79 -6.41 26.82
CA ILE A 6 10.33 -6.09 25.46
C ILE A 6 10.04 -4.60 25.47
N ALA A 7 10.99 -3.81 24.96
CA ALA A 7 10.74 -2.39 24.69
C ALA A 7 9.56 -2.27 23.71
N PRO A 8 8.66 -1.30 23.87
CA PRO A 8 7.50 -1.14 23.02
C PRO A 8 7.98 -0.84 21.60
N LEU A 9 7.92 -1.82 20.72
CA LEU A 9 8.24 -1.76 19.28
C LEU A 9 7.54 -0.59 18.56
N ALA A 10 6.39 -0.16 19.07
CA ALA A 10 5.59 0.92 18.49
C ALA A 10 6.24 2.32 18.59
N GLN A 11 6.98 2.63 19.66
CA GLN A 11 7.59 3.95 19.85
C GLN A 11 8.90 4.12 19.08
N ALA A 12 9.71 3.08 19.01
CA ALA A 12 10.94 3.10 18.19
C ALA A 12 10.58 3.19 16.70
N ASP A 13 9.50 2.57 16.27
CA ASP A 13 9.01 2.57 14.89
C ASP A 13 8.45 3.94 14.49
N GLU A 14 7.74 4.65 15.34
CA GLU A 14 7.21 5.98 15.04
C GLU A 14 8.31 7.03 14.91
N ALA A 15 9.33 6.98 15.75
CA ALA A 15 10.47 7.89 15.67
C ALA A 15 11.32 7.62 14.42
N ALA A 16 11.58 6.35 14.10
CA ALA A 16 12.29 5.95 12.88
C ALA A 16 11.47 6.29 11.63
N TYR A 17 10.17 6.09 11.67
CA TYR A 17 9.25 6.47 10.61
C TYR A 17 9.24 7.98 10.39
N ARG A 18 9.14 8.79 11.45
CA ARG A 18 9.21 10.27 11.37
C ARG A 18 10.58 10.74 10.86
N ALA A 19 11.66 10.14 11.31
CA ALA A 19 13.01 10.47 10.84
C ALA A 19 13.18 10.15 9.34
N ALA A 20 12.64 9.03 8.87
CA ALA A 20 12.67 8.65 7.46
C ALA A 20 11.87 9.62 6.56
N PHE A 21 10.90 10.33 7.10
CA PHE A 21 10.08 11.33 6.40
C PHE A 21 10.55 12.77 6.60
N SER A 22 11.60 13.00 7.37
CA SER A 22 12.18 14.32 7.51
C SER A 22 12.76 14.82 6.19
N ALA A 23 12.51 16.08 5.85
CA ALA A 23 13.10 16.71 4.67
C ALA A 23 14.64 16.65 4.70
N ALA A 24 15.23 16.79 5.87
CA ALA A 24 16.69 16.68 6.06
C ALA A 24 17.21 15.27 5.79
N ALA A 25 16.50 14.25 6.24
CA ALA A 25 16.85 12.83 5.99
C ALA A 25 16.72 12.45 4.51
N LEU A 26 15.84 13.11 3.77
CA LEU A 26 15.64 12.89 2.34
C LEU A 26 16.66 13.65 1.49
N GLY A 27 17.33 14.65 2.07
CA GLY A 27 18.21 15.54 1.34
C GLY A 27 17.50 16.38 0.26
N ALA A 28 16.17 16.43 0.27
CA ALA A 28 15.40 17.16 -0.71
C ALA A 28 14.98 18.53 -0.14
N PRO A 29 15.02 19.62 -0.93
CA PRO A 29 14.59 20.94 -0.50
C PRO A 29 13.06 21.03 -0.46
N LEU A 30 12.46 20.23 0.40
CA LEU A 30 11.01 20.12 0.51
C LEU A 30 10.46 21.18 1.46
N PRO A 31 9.36 21.83 1.10
CA PRO A 31 8.85 22.99 1.83
C PRO A 31 8.09 22.65 3.12
N GLY A 32 8.10 21.43 3.58
CA GLY A 32 7.43 21.09 4.85
C GLY A 32 7.23 19.62 5.09
N GLN A 33 6.83 19.29 6.31
CA GLN A 33 6.71 17.90 6.75
C GLN A 33 5.67 17.11 5.93
N SER A 34 4.51 17.69 5.64
CA SER A 34 3.47 17.02 4.84
C SER A 34 3.94 16.73 3.41
N THR A 35 4.68 17.65 2.82
CA THR A 35 5.28 17.49 1.49
C THR A 35 6.41 16.46 1.50
N ALA A 36 7.24 16.47 2.56
CA ALA A 36 8.29 15.46 2.74
C ALA A 36 7.69 14.06 2.91
N ILE A 37 6.61 13.91 3.66
CA ILE A 37 5.87 12.66 3.79
C ILE A 37 5.34 12.22 2.42
N ALA A 38 4.67 13.10 1.68
CA ALA A 38 4.14 12.81 0.37
C ALA A 38 5.24 12.39 -0.63
N PHE A 39 6.36 13.10 -0.64
CA PHE A 39 7.53 12.77 -1.45
C PHE A 39 8.04 11.37 -1.15
N THR A 40 8.24 11.03 0.12
CA THR A 40 8.75 9.73 0.52
C THR A 40 7.75 8.61 0.26
N MET A 41 6.48 8.84 0.56
CA MET A 41 5.43 7.82 0.38
C MET A 41 5.08 7.57 -1.08
N HIS A 42 5.20 8.58 -1.92
CA HIS A 42 4.68 8.51 -3.27
C HIS A 42 5.79 8.54 -4.33
N TYR A 43 6.69 9.51 -4.29
CA TYR A 43 7.64 9.73 -5.36
C TYR A 43 8.82 8.76 -5.34
N ARG A 44 9.41 8.47 -4.19
CA ARG A 44 10.61 7.62 -4.11
C ARG A 44 10.41 6.18 -4.58
N GLY A 45 9.14 5.74 -4.79
CA GLY A 45 8.78 4.44 -5.37
C GLY A 45 8.32 4.49 -6.82
N ALA A 46 8.33 5.66 -7.41
CA ALA A 46 7.79 5.86 -8.73
C ALA A 46 8.65 5.20 -9.82
N VAL A 47 7.97 4.71 -10.87
CA VAL A 47 8.65 4.24 -12.09
C VAL A 47 8.98 5.43 -13.00
N PRO A 48 10.00 5.33 -13.86
CA PRO A 48 10.21 6.28 -14.94
C PRO A 48 8.98 6.35 -15.87
N HIS A 49 8.62 7.47 -16.42
CA HIS A 49 9.15 8.80 -16.12
C HIS A 49 8.29 9.40 -15.00
N ALA A 50 8.94 9.95 -13.97
CA ALA A 50 8.28 10.43 -12.76
C ALA A 50 8.72 11.84 -12.38
N ALA A 51 7.79 12.64 -11.88
CA ALA A 51 8.05 13.98 -11.38
C ALA A 51 7.28 14.26 -10.09
N PHE A 52 7.89 15.09 -9.22
CA PHE A 52 7.27 15.60 -8.00
C PHE A 52 7.40 17.12 -7.97
N ALA A 53 6.28 17.80 -7.76
CA ALA A 53 6.21 19.25 -7.62
C ALA A 53 5.58 19.63 -6.28
N ALA A 54 5.99 20.74 -5.69
CA ALA A 54 5.48 21.20 -4.41
C ALA A 54 5.41 22.73 -4.34
N SER A 55 4.54 23.19 -3.44
CA SER A 55 4.36 24.59 -3.05
C SER A 55 4.16 24.66 -1.54
N GLN A 56 4.60 25.75 -0.91
CA GLN A 56 4.29 26.05 0.49
C GLN A 56 4.28 27.54 0.74
N ASP A 57 3.22 27.99 1.40
CA ASP A 57 3.10 29.38 1.89
C ASP A 57 3.87 29.56 3.19
N SER A 58 4.10 30.83 3.52
CA SER A 58 4.79 31.23 4.76
C SER A 58 4.04 30.85 6.03
N ASP A 59 2.73 30.57 5.95
CA ASP A 59 1.90 30.08 7.05
C ASP A 59 2.01 28.58 7.28
N GLY A 60 2.83 27.88 6.49
CA GLY A 60 3.07 26.43 6.58
C GLY A 60 2.09 25.58 5.80
N ARG A 61 1.08 26.17 5.14
CA ARG A 61 0.20 25.43 4.23
C ARG A 61 0.99 25.00 3.00
N GLY A 62 0.84 23.75 2.58
CA GLY A 62 1.53 23.22 1.44
C GLY A 62 0.61 22.45 0.50
N ALA A 63 1.02 22.37 -0.76
CA ALA A 63 0.42 21.54 -1.79
C ALA A 63 1.51 20.79 -2.55
N TRP A 64 1.12 19.68 -3.15
CA TRP A 64 2.03 18.89 -3.96
C TRP A 64 1.29 18.22 -5.10
N GLY A 65 2.03 17.82 -6.11
CA GLY A 65 1.57 16.98 -7.20
C GLY A 65 2.65 16.03 -7.63
N MET A 66 2.26 14.83 -8.00
CA MET A 66 3.15 13.80 -8.48
C MET A 66 2.56 13.15 -9.72
N ALA A 67 3.43 12.81 -10.66
CA ALA A 67 3.11 12.02 -11.84
C ALA A 67 4.20 10.97 -12.05
N SER A 68 3.83 9.79 -12.56
CA SER A 68 4.77 8.71 -12.88
C SER A 68 4.24 7.82 -13.99
N GLY A 69 5.12 7.05 -14.63
CA GLY A 69 4.75 6.15 -15.70
C GLY A 69 4.37 6.85 -17.01
N HIS A 70 4.80 8.09 -17.19
CA HIS A 70 4.59 8.85 -18.43
C HIS A 70 5.50 8.36 -19.57
N SER A 71 5.18 8.75 -20.80
CA SER A 71 5.99 8.43 -21.98
C SER A 71 7.39 9.03 -21.95
N ASP A 72 7.54 10.16 -21.26
CA ASP A 72 8.80 10.90 -21.13
C ASP A 72 8.79 11.80 -19.90
N ALA A 73 9.97 12.28 -19.52
CA ALA A 73 10.18 13.13 -18.35
C ALA A 73 9.48 14.49 -18.46
N ALA A 74 9.34 15.05 -19.66
CA ALA A 74 8.67 16.33 -19.84
C ALA A 74 7.17 16.24 -19.56
N SER A 75 6.53 15.20 -20.06
CA SER A 75 5.12 14.89 -19.78
C SER A 75 4.86 14.66 -18.30
N ALA A 76 5.74 13.92 -17.63
CA ALA A 76 5.67 13.71 -16.17
C ALA A 76 5.79 15.02 -15.40
N ARG A 77 6.77 15.87 -15.76
CA ARG A 77 6.97 17.21 -15.19
C ARG A 77 5.73 18.08 -15.29
N GLU A 78 5.16 18.18 -16.49
CA GLU A 78 3.95 18.97 -16.71
C GLU A 78 2.77 18.47 -15.90
N ALA A 79 2.56 17.16 -15.87
CA ALA A 79 1.50 16.55 -15.11
C ALA A 79 1.65 16.83 -13.60
N ALA A 80 2.85 16.64 -13.04
CA ALA A 80 3.11 16.92 -11.62
C ALA A 80 2.86 18.40 -11.28
N LEU A 81 3.30 19.31 -12.11
CA LEU A 81 3.05 20.75 -11.92
C LEU A 81 1.57 21.12 -12.03
N ARG A 82 0.82 20.50 -12.95
CA ARG A 82 -0.65 20.71 -13.02
C ARG A 82 -1.35 20.22 -11.76
N LEU A 83 -1.01 19.01 -11.29
CA LEU A 83 -1.59 18.42 -10.07
C LEU A 83 -1.26 19.27 -8.85
N CYS A 84 -0.03 19.76 -8.73
CA CYS A 84 0.36 20.67 -7.64
C CYS A 84 -0.48 21.96 -7.68
N ARG A 85 -0.63 22.60 -8.85
CA ARG A 85 -1.44 23.82 -9.00
C ARG A 85 -2.89 23.57 -8.60
N GLY A 86 -3.51 22.51 -9.09
CA GLY A 86 -4.88 22.18 -8.70
C GLY A 86 -5.03 21.94 -7.20
N SER A 87 -4.05 21.30 -6.57
CA SER A 87 -4.01 21.14 -5.11
C SER A 87 -3.80 22.46 -4.38
N ALA A 88 -2.99 23.37 -4.90
CA ALA A 88 -2.74 24.67 -4.32
C ALA A 88 -3.96 25.62 -4.44
N GLU A 89 -4.66 25.57 -5.56
CA GLU A 89 -5.90 26.34 -5.79
C GLU A 89 -7.05 25.87 -4.90
N GLY A 90 -7.16 24.56 -4.68
CA GLY A 90 -8.18 23.93 -3.84
C GLY A 90 -7.81 23.79 -2.35
N ALA A 91 -6.73 24.45 -1.89
CA ALA A 91 -6.25 24.28 -0.53
C ALA A 91 -7.25 24.79 0.52
N ARG A 92 -7.40 24.05 1.62
CA ARG A 92 -8.24 24.49 2.74
C ARG A 92 -7.72 25.79 3.32
N GLY A 93 -8.60 26.77 3.50
CA GLY A 93 -8.25 28.10 3.96
C GLY A 93 -7.88 29.08 2.84
N GLY A 94 -8.16 28.71 1.59
CA GLY A 94 -7.93 29.53 0.39
C GLY A 94 -6.71 29.08 -0.41
N ALA A 95 -6.65 29.50 -1.68
CA ALA A 95 -5.56 29.16 -2.57
C ALA A 95 -4.19 29.56 -2.02
N LEU A 96 -3.17 28.75 -2.26
CA LEU A 96 -1.80 29.07 -1.91
C LEU A 96 -1.26 30.18 -2.81
N GLN A 97 -0.45 31.06 -2.24
CA GLN A 97 0.19 32.16 -2.95
C GLN A 97 1.54 31.76 -3.55
N ALA A 98 2.22 30.83 -2.89
CA ALA A 98 3.50 30.33 -3.37
C ALA A 98 3.34 29.50 -4.64
N PRO A 99 4.21 29.67 -5.66
CA PRO A 99 4.12 28.91 -6.89
C PRO A 99 4.55 27.43 -6.68
N CYS A 100 3.90 26.53 -7.40
CA CYS A 100 4.37 25.16 -7.51
C CYS A 100 5.70 25.09 -8.26
N ARG A 101 6.68 24.44 -7.68
CA ARG A 101 8.00 24.21 -8.24
C ARG A 101 8.28 22.73 -8.38
N LEU A 102 9.03 22.35 -9.41
CA LEU A 102 9.54 20.99 -9.54
C LEU A 102 10.55 20.74 -8.42
N VAL A 103 10.38 19.64 -7.72
CA VAL A 103 11.27 19.19 -6.64
C VAL A 103 12.17 18.07 -7.12
N ALA A 104 11.62 17.15 -7.92
CA ALA A 104 12.37 16.02 -8.45
C ALA A 104 11.83 15.57 -9.80
N LEU A 105 12.73 15.05 -10.63
CA LEU A 105 12.45 14.49 -11.95
C LEU A 105 13.30 13.24 -12.16
N ASP A 106 12.67 12.11 -12.48
CA ASP A 106 13.34 10.82 -12.74
C ASP A 106 14.39 10.44 -11.68
N GLY A 107 14.01 10.62 -10.40
CA GLY A 107 14.89 10.30 -9.28
C GLY A 107 15.96 11.33 -8.96
N GLN A 108 16.05 12.40 -9.75
CA GLN A 108 16.94 13.54 -9.46
C GLN A 108 16.18 14.61 -8.69
N VAL A 109 16.67 14.95 -7.52
CA VAL A 109 16.15 16.06 -6.71
C VAL A 109 16.87 17.33 -7.10
N GLU A 110 16.14 18.44 -7.29
CA GLU A 110 16.72 19.71 -7.72
C GLU A 110 17.80 20.17 -6.71
N GLY A 111 19.00 20.42 -7.22
CA GLY A 111 20.15 20.81 -6.41
C GLY A 111 20.78 19.70 -5.59
N GLN A 112 20.44 18.44 -5.82
CA GLN A 112 20.87 17.30 -5.03
C GLN A 112 21.25 16.08 -5.87
N MET A 113 21.80 15.08 -5.16
CA MET A 113 22.24 13.83 -5.74
C MET A 113 21.06 13.01 -6.30
N ALA A 114 21.25 12.37 -7.46
CA ALA A 114 20.29 11.45 -8.02
C ALA A 114 19.90 10.37 -7.01
N VAL A 115 18.60 10.12 -6.87
CA VAL A 115 18.08 8.96 -6.15
C VAL A 115 18.07 7.79 -7.14
N PRO A 116 18.89 6.74 -6.93
CA PRO A 116 18.93 5.63 -7.87
C PRO A 116 17.57 4.96 -7.99
N MET A 117 17.01 4.91 -9.18
CA MET A 117 15.87 4.09 -9.49
C MET A 117 16.37 2.68 -9.79
N GLN A 118 16.27 1.80 -8.81
CA GLN A 118 16.83 0.45 -8.95
C GLN A 118 15.97 -0.41 -9.88
N ALA A 119 16.58 -0.90 -10.93
CA ALA A 119 16.05 -2.00 -11.72
C ALA A 119 16.39 -3.34 -11.04
N GLY A 120 15.44 -4.24 -11.00
CA GLY A 120 15.62 -5.62 -10.53
C GLY A 120 14.28 -6.33 -10.54
N ALA A 121 14.29 -7.54 -11.11
CA ALA A 121 13.09 -8.36 -11.19
C ALA A 121 13.33 -9.74 -10.60
N VAL A 122 12.30 -10.30 -9.99
CA VAL A 122 12.23 -11.70 -9.55
C VAL A 122 10.96 -12.26 -10.17
N GLY A 123 11.10 -12.99 -11.28
CA GLY A 123 9.96 -13.36 -12.11
C GLY A 123 9.22 -12.10 -12.61
N PRO A 124 7.87 -12.03 -12.47
CA PRO A 124 7.09 -10.85 -12.86
C PRO A 124 7.17 -9.72 -11.84
N PHE A 125 7.88 -9.91 -10.73
CA PHE A 125 7.96 -8.94 -9.64
C PHE A 125 9.17 -8.03 -9.79
N ARG A 126 8.97 -6.73 -9.57
CA ARG A 126 10.02 -5.72 -9.61
C ARG A 126 10.41 -5.30 -8.19
N ARG A 127 11.68 -5.04 -7.95
CA ARG A 127 12.10 -4.44 -6.69
C ARG A 127 11.48 -3.06 -6.53
N SER A 128 10.98 -2.77 -5.36
CA SER A 128 10.55 -1.42 -5.04
C SER A 128 11.78 -0.54 -4.77
N PRO A 129 11.99 0.54 -5.53
CA PRO A 129 13.15 1.40 -5.34
C PRO A 129 13.09 2.24 -4.05
N LEU A 130 11.92 2.32 -3.41
CA LEU A 130 11.74 3.00 -2.12
C LEU A 130 12.26 2.23 -0.91
N HIS A 131 12.40 0.94 -1.05
CA HIS A 131 12.54 0.03 0.08
C HIS A 131 13.92 -0.60 0.08
N LEU A 132 14.46 -0.78 1.28
CA LEU A 132 15.71 -1.50 1.43
C LEU A 132 15.50 -2.95 0.98
N PHE A 133 16.34 -3.42 0.08
CA PHE A 133 16.37 -4.80 -0.36
C PHE A 133 17.51 -5.56 0.32
N ARG A 134 17.16 -6.59 1.07
CA ARG A 134 18.09 -7.40 1.88
C ARG A 134 18.44 -8.73 1.21
N GLY A 135 17.56 -9.21 0.35
CA GLY A 135 17.61 -10.55 -0.23
C GLY A 135 17.06 -11.63 0.69
N PRO A 136 16.70 -12.80 0.13
CA PRO A 136 16.00 -13.87 0.85
C PRO A 136 16.72 -14.39 2.09
N ALA A 137 18.06 -14.36 2.07
CA ALA A 137 18.87 -14.89 3.18
C ALA A 137 18.86 -13.98 4.43
N ALA A 138 18.61 -12.68 4.26
CA ALA A 138 18.66 -11.70 5.35
C ALA A 138 17.29 -11.09 5.69
N ALA A 139 16.32 -11.19 4.78
CA ALA A 139 14.98 -10.69 5.02
C ALA A 139 14.15 -11.65 5.87
N LEU A 140 13.25 -11.12 6.70
CA LEU A 140 12.24 -11.92 7.43
C LEU A 140 11.21 -12.55 6.51
N GLY A 141 11.10 -12.04 5.30
CA GLY A 141 10.19 -12.46 4.26
C GLY A 141 10.11 -11.42 3.15
N VAL A 142 9.16 -11.59 2.26
CA VAL A 142 8.89 -10.67 1.17
C VAL A 142 7.42 -10.24 1.16
N VAL A 143 7.18 -8.97 0.88
CA VAL A 143 5.85 -8.42 0.58
C VAL A 143 5.80 -8.10 -0.91
N VAL A 144 4.82 -8.64 -1.61
CA VAL A 144 4.52 -8.30 -3.01
C VAL A 144 3.34 -7.36 -3.03
N TRP A 145 3.56 -6.12 -3.47
CA TRP A 145 2.51 -5.11 -3.58
C TRP A 145 1.89 -5.10 -4.97
N GLY A 146 0.57 -5.28 -5.06
CA GLY A 146 -0.25 -5.11 -6.26
C GLY A 146 -1.07 -3.81 -6.18
N HIS A 147 -0.96 -2.95 -7.19
CA HIS A 147 -1.73 -1.70 -7.26
C HIS A 147 -3.21 -1.93 -7.58
N GLY A 148 -4.04 -0.89 -7.43
CA GLY A 148 -5.43 -0.86 -7.90
C GLY A 148 -5.53 -0.81 -9.41
N TYR A 149 -6.76 -0.83 -9.93
CA TYR A 149 -7.04 -0.63 -11.35
C TYR A 149 -7.38 0.84 -11.62
N GLY A 150 -6.63 1.47 -12.50
CA GLY A 150 -6.81 2.87 -12.87
C GLY A 150 -7.72 3.11 -14.09
N GLY A 151 -8.35 2.06 -14.62
CA GLY A 151 -9.02 2.12 -15.91
C GLY A 151 -8.06 1.82 -17.06
N SER A 152 -8.56 1.79 -18.29
CA SER A 152 -7.75 1.54 -19.49
C SER A 152 -6.82 2.71 -19.87
N GLU A 153 -7.11 3.89 -19.35
CA GLU A 153 -6.41 5.13 -19.70
C GLU A 153 -5.34 5.54 -18.70
N ARG A 154 -5.36 4.96 -17.49
CA ARG A 154 -4.45 5.32 -16.42
C ARG A 154 -3.51 4.17 -16.08
N ASP A 155 -2.23 4.39 -16.30
CA ASP A 155 -1.17 3.47 -15.90
C ASP A 155 -0.88 3.61 -14.41
N GLU A 156 -1.27 2.59 -13.64
CA GLU A 156 -1.00 2.52 -12.20
C GLU A 156 0.32 1.79 -11.87
N ARG A 157 1.09 1.38 -12.89
CA ARG A 157 2.43 0.85 -12.67
C ARG A 157 3.30 1.94 -12.06
N GLY A 158 3.90 1.64 -10.92
CA GLY A 158 4.63 2.63 -10.14
C GLY A 158 3.77 3.53 -9.27
N ALA A 159 2.45 3.34 -9.21
CA ALA A 159 1.65 3.98 -8.18
C ALA A 159 2.27 3.72 -6.79
N PRO A 160 2.27 4.72 -5.90
CA PRO A 160 2.97 4.60 -4.62
C PRO A 160 2.41 3.48 -3.76
N THR A 161 3.30 2.79 -3.06
CA THR A 161 2.89 1.89 -2.00
C THR A 161 2.45 2.69 -0.78
N PRO A 162 1.43 2.26 -0.04
CA PRO A 162 1.04 2.92 1.20
C PRO A 162 2.13 2.77 2.28
N GLY A 163 2.13 3.69 3.25
CA GLY A 163 3.18 3.77 4.26
C GLY A 163 3.32 2.53 5.15
N PHE A 164 2.27 1.75 5.36
CA PHE A 164 2.37 0.50 6.12
C PHE A 164 3.25 -0.56 5.42
N ILE A 165 3.42 -0.49 4.11
CA ILE A 165 4.40 -1.31 3.38
C ILE A 165 5.83 -0.91 3.76
N SER A 166 6.08 0.40 3.94
CA SER A 166 7.37 0.87 4.45
C SER A 166 7.61 0.41 5.89
N ALA A 167 6.57 0.36 6.73
CA ALA A 167 6.68 -0.19 8.07
C ALA A 167 7.08 -1.68 8.05
N LEU A 168 6.52 -2.50 7.16
CA LEU A 168 6.95 -3.88 6.97
C LEU A 168 8.41 -3.96 6.48
N ASN A 169 8.82 -3.08 5.56
CA ASN A 169 10.21 -3.04 5.12
C ASN A 169 11.17 -2.68 6.26
N ASN A 170 10.85 -1.69 7.08
CA ASN A 170 11.63 -1.31 8.25
C ASN A 170 11.72 -2.46 9.27
N ALA A 171 10.65 -3.24 9.38
CA ALA A 171 10.59 -4.42 10.23
C ALA A 171 11.33 -5.66 9.68
N GLY A 172 11.96 -5.56 8.50
CA GLY A 172 12.84 -6.59 7.95
C GLY A 172 12.32 -7.34 6.73
N TYR A 173 11.16 -6.99 6.19
CA TYR A 173 10.65 -7.59 4.95
C TYR A 173 11.22 -6.89 3.72
N ASP A 174 11.55 -7.64 2.68
CA ASP A 174 11.77 -7.07 1.35
C ASP A 174 10.45 -6.68 0.70
N VAL A 175 10.48 -5.69 -0.18
CA VAL A 175 9.29 -5.24 -0.91
C VAL A 175 9.51 -5.38 -2.41
N LEU A 176 8.65 -6.16 -3.02
CA LEU A 176 8.52 -6.30 -4.46
C LEU A 176 7.18 -5.72 -4.92
N ARG A 177 7.09 -5.38 -6.19
CA ARG A 177 5.89 -4.89 -6.84
C ARG A 177 5.44 -5.85 -7.91
N PHE A 178 4.15 -6.07 -7.98
CA PHE A 178 3.47 -6.69 -9.11
C PHE A 178 2.75 -5.60 -9.89
N ASP A 179 3.47 -5.03 -10.86
CA ASP A 179 2.98 -3.94 -11.70
C ASP A 179 2.30 -4.53 -12.96
N ARG A 180 1.02 -4.22 -13.14
CA ARG A 180 0.19 -4.72 -14.24
C ARG A 180 0.01 -3.63 -15.30
N HIS A 181 0.20 -3.98 -16.57
CA HIS A 181 -0.06 -3.05 -17.68
C HIS A 181 -1.57 -2.81 -17.82
N PRO A 182 -2.05 -1.56 -18.05
CA PRO A 182 -3.48 -1.27 -18.17
C PRO A 182 -4.22 -2.14 -19.17
N GLY A 183 -3.61 -2.44 -20.33
CA GLY A 183 -4.19 -3.30 -21.35
C GLY A 183 -4.32 -4.77 -20.95
N ASP A 184 -3.52 -5.22 -19.98
CA ASP A 184 -3.46 -6.61 -19.50
C ASP A 184 -4.00 -6.75 -18.07
N ASP A 185 -4.50 -5.66 -17.49
CA ASP A 185 -5.00 -5.65 -16.09
C ASP A 185 -6.42 -6.20 -16.00
N THR A 186 -6.61 -7.40 -16.47
CA THR A 186 -7.81 -8.21 -16.25
C THR A 186 -7.50 -9.32 -15.26
N LEU A 187 -8.52 -9.83 -14.56
CA LEU A 187 -8.30 -11.00 -13.67
C LEU A 187 -7.83 -12.22 -14.47
N ALA A 188 -8.30 -12.37 -15.69
CA ALA A 188 -7.94 -13.50 -16.57
C ALA A 188 -6.47 -13.51 -16.97
N GLN A 189 -5.83 -12.35 -17.07
CA GLN A 189 -4.42 -12.23 -17.48
C GLN A 189 -3.49 -12.06 -16.29
N ALA A 190 -3.85 -11.18 -15.38
CA ALA A 190 -2.98 -10.79 -14.27
C ALA A 190 -2.88 -11.86 -13.18
N LEU A 191 -3.96 -12.58 -12.88
CA LEU A 191 -3.91 -13.61 -11.85
C LEU A 191 -3.00 -14.79 -12.25
N PRO A 192 -3.06 -15.36 -13.46
CA PRO A 192 -2.08 -16.37 -13.91
C PRO A 192 -0.63 -15.86 -13.87
N ALA A 193 -0.38 -14.60 -14.23
CA ALA A 193 0.95 -14.00 -14.16
C ALA A 193 1.44 -13.89 -12.71
N LEU A 194 0.59 -13.47 -11.78
CA LEU A 194 0.90 -13.45 -10.35
C LEU A 194 1.25 -14.86 -9.85
N LEU A 195 0.38 -15.85 -10.14
CA LEU A 195 0.56 -17.24 -9.71
C LEU A 195 1.84 -17.85 -10.27
N SER A 196 2.15 -17.62 -11.54
CA SER A 196 3.36 -18.14 -12.18
C SER A 196 4.65 -17.59 -11.56
N GLY A 197 4.59 -16.40 -10.96
CA GLY A 197 5.71 -15.76 -10.29
C GLY A 197 5.98 -16.27 -8.87
N LEU A 198 4.96 -16.78 -8.17
CA LEU A 198 5.10 -17.16 -6.76
C LEU A 198 6.21 -18.18 -6.47
N PRO A 199 6.47 -19.20 -7.32
CA PRO A 199 7.57 -20.14 -7.09
C PRO A 199 8.94 -19.45 -6.97
N ALA A 200 9.16 -18.34 -7.67
CA ALA A 200 10.42 -17.58 -7.61
C ALA A 200 10.66 -16.91 -6.24
N LEU A 201 9.63 -16.80 -5.42
CA LEU A 201 9.71 -16.25 -4.07
C LEU A 201 10.00 -17.31 -2.98
N ARG A 202 10.07 -18.58 -3.33
CA ARG A 202 10.34 -19.69 -2.39
C ARG A 202 11.64 -19.58 -1.57
N PRO A 203 12.68 -18.88 -2.03
CA PRO A 203 13.84 -18.63 -1.17
C PRO A 203 13.53 -17.78 0.07
N TYR A 204 12.44 -17.01 0.09
CA TYR A 204 12.02 -16.26 1.28
C TYR A 204 11.32 -17.17 2.30
N ALA A 205 11.59 -16.92 3.58
CA ALA A 205 10.96 -17.64 4.68
C ALA A 205 9.44 -17.37 4.79
N ARG A 206 8.98 -16.22 4.29
CA ARG A 206 7.56 -15.83 4.25
C ARG A 206 7.25 -15.03 3.00
N VAL A 207 6.09 -15.29 2.40
CA VAL A 207 5.55 -14.57 1.25
C VAL A 207 4.21 -13.96 1.62
N ILE A 208 4.14 -12.63 1.61
CA ILE A 208 2.93 -11.85 1.88
C ILE A 208 2.50 -11.17 0.59
N LEU A 209 1.27 -11.40 0.16
CA LEU A 209 0.67 -10.67 -0.95
C LEU A 209 -0.13 -9.49 -0.38
N ALA A 210 0.19 -8.30 -0.83
CA ALA A 210 -0.48 -7.08 -0.40
C ALA A 210 -1.02 -6.31 -1.61
N GLY A 211 -2.17 -5.68 -1.48
CA GLY A 211 -2.68 -4.87 -2.58
C GLY A 211 -3.91 -4.05 -2.22
N GLN A 212 -4.19 -3.08 -3.06
CA GLN A 212 -5.38 -2.24 -2.98
C GLN A 212 -6.32 -2.56 -4.15
N SER A 213 -7.63 -2.50 -3.90
CA SER A 213 -8.67 -2.70 -4.92
C SER A 213 -8.47 -4.04 -5.65
N ARG A 214 -8.29 -4.02 -6.96
CA ARG A 214 -7.99 -5.21 -7.78
C ARG A 214 -6.74 -5.96 -7.31
N GLY A 215 -5.70 -5.26 -6.88
CA GLY A 215 -4.50 -5.90 -6.31
C GLY A 215 -4.79 -6.66 -5.02
N GLY A 216 -5.62 -6.11 -4.14
CA GLY A 216 -6.09 -6.80 -2.93
C GLY A 216 -6.98 -8.00 -3.23
N TRP A 217 -7.84 -7.88 -4.24
CA TRP A 217 -8.68 -9.00 -4.71
C TRP A 217 -7.84 -10.13 -5.28
N GLN A 218 -6.87 -9.82 -6.14
CA GLN A 218 -5.94 -10.81 -6.71
C GLN A 218 -5.10 -11.50 -5.64
N ALA A 219 -4.67 -10.78 -4.60
CA ALA A 219 -3.95 -11.37 -3.48
C ALA A 219 -4.78 -12.44 -2.75
N LEU A 220 -6.07 -12.19 -2.52
CA LEU A 220 -7.00 -13.18 -1.94
C LEU A 220 -7.16 -14.40 -2.85
N LEU A 221 -7.37 -14.17 -4.15
CA LEU A 221 -7.50 -15.26 -5.14
C LEU A 221 -6.24 -16.12 -5.24
N ALA A 222 -5.08 -15.48 -5.30
CA ALA A 222 -3.80 -16.18 -5.38
C ALA A 222 -3.54 -17.03 -4.13
N ALA A 223 -3.87 -16.51 -2.95
CA ALA A 223 -3.77 -17.27 -1.70
C ALA A 223 -4.73 -18.46 -1.64
N ALA A 224 -5.92 -18.36 -2.25
CA ALA A 224 -6.85 -19.48 -2.34
C ALA A 224 -6.36 -20.57 -3.34
N GLN A 225 -5.76 -20.16 -4.46
CA GLN A 225 -5.33 -21.08 -5.51
C GLN A 225 -3.93 -21.68 -5.28
N ALA A 226 -3.04 -20.94 -4.62
CA ALA A 226 -1.68 -21.38 -4.34
C ALA A 226 -1.34 -21.26 -2.84
N PRO A 227 -2.12 -21.90 -1.96
CA PRO A 227 -2.01 -21.73 -0.51
C PRO A 227 -0.64 -22.12 0.06
N ALA A 228 0.02 -23.08 -0.55
CA ALA A 228 1.35 -23.50 -0.13
C ALA A 228 2.47 -22.49 -0.47
N LEU A 229 2.15 -21.45 -1.25
CA LEU A 229 3.09 -20.41 -1.71
C LEU A 229 2.86 -19.04 -1.05
N VAL A 230 1.80 -18.90 -0.25
CA VAL A 230 1.40 -17.61 0.34
C VAL A 230 1.19 -17.77 1.85
N ASP A 231 1.99 -17.06 2.64
CA ASP A 231 1.93 -17.09 4.11
C ASP A 231 1.02 -15.98 4.66
N GLY A 232 0.76 -14.94 3.87
CA GLY A 232 -0.06 -13.83 4.30
C GLY A 232 -0.72 -13.04 3.17
N VAL A 233 -1.83 -12.37 3.50
CA VAL A 233 -2.56 -11.46 2.61
C VAL A 233 -2.88 -10.16 3.34
N ILE A 234 -2.65 -9.03 2.66
CA ILE A 234 -3.11 -7.70 3.05
C ILE A 234 -3.97 -7.16 1.91
N ALA A 235 -5.28 -7.20 2.08
CA ALA A 235 -6.25 -6.75 1.10
C ALA A 235 -6.87 -5.41 1.54
N ILE A 236 -6.55 -4.33 0.86
CA ILE A 236 -7.04 -2.98 1.13
C ILE A 236 -8.15 -2.66 0.13
N ALA A 237 -9.36 -2.40 0.62
CA ALA A 237 -10.53 -2.12 -0.20
C ALA A 237 -10.64 -3.10 -1.41
N PRO A 238 -10.63 -4.43 -1.17
CA PRO A 238 -10.51 -5.41 -2.25
C PRO A 238 -11.74 -5.36 -3.16
N ALA A 239 -11.56 -5.02 -4.44
CA ALA A 239 -12.65 -4.89 -5.40
C ALA A 239 -12.26 -5.47 -6.77
N ALA A 240 -13.20 -6.17 -7.40
CA ALA A 240 -13.03 -6.78 -8.72
C ALA A 240 -14.10 -6.36 -9.73
N HIS A 241 -15.27 -5.96 -9.27
CA HIS A 241 -16.43 -5.76 -10.14
C HIS A 241 -16.54 -4.35 -10.73
N GLY A 242 -15.87 -3.37 -10.15
CA GLY A 242 -15.47 -2.09 -10.75
C GLY A 242 -16.56 -1.12 -11.24
N GLU A 243 -17.86 -1.40 -11.02
CA GLU A 243 -18.92 -0.49 -11.41
C GLU A 243 -19.55 0.20 -10.19
N VAL A 244 -19.56 1.52 -10.28
CA VAL A 244 -20.21 2.39 -9.31
C VAL A 244 -21.73 2.38 -9.50
N GLY A 245 -22.47 2.19 -8.42
CA GLY A 245 -23.91 2.45 -8.41
C GLY A 245 -24.82 1.33 -8.92
N SER A 246 -24.31 0.13 -9.21
CA SER A 246 -25.15 -1.03 -9.57
C SER A 246 -25.43 -1.92 -8.36
N GLU A 247 -26.68 -1.95 -7.86
CA GLU A 247 -27.08 -2.81 -6.74
C GLU A 247 -26.85 -4.30 -7.02
N SER A 248 -27.11 -4.76 -8.26
CA SER A 248 -26.92 -6.15 -8.66
C SER A 248 -25.44 -6.55 -8.62
N ARG A 249 -24.55 -5.67 -9.04
CA ARG A 249 -23.10 -5.91 -8.97
C ARG A 249 -22.57 -5.85 -7.56
N THR A 250 -23.13 -5.02 -6.69
CA THR A 250 -22.80 -4.98 -5.27
C THR A 250 -23.10 -6.33 -4.60
N ALA A 251 -24.26 -6.92 -4.88
CA ALA A 251 -24.63 -8.22 -4.35
C ALA A 251 -23.69 -9.32 -4.84
N LEU A 252 -23.38 -9.34 -6.15
CA LEU A 252 -22.42 -10.28 -6.74
C LEU A 252 -21.01 -10.11 -6.13
N ALA A 253 -20.55 -8.89 -5.97
CA ALA A 253 -19.24 -8.60 -5.41
C ALA A 253 -19.11 -9.11 -3.96
N LEU A 254 -20.17 -8.95 -3.15
CA LEU A 254 -20.21 -9.47 -1.79
C LEU A 254 -20.27 -11.01 -1.76
N GLU A 255 -21.05 -11.62 -2.65
CA GLU A 255 -21.13 -13.07 -2.78
C GLU A 255 -19.77 -13.66 -3.19
N ASP A 256 -19.13 -13.10 -4.20
CA ASP A 256 -17.81 -13.52 -4.65
C ASP A 256 -16.77 -13.33 -3.55
N PHE A 257 -16.80 -12.22 -2.83
CA PHE A 257 -15.91 -11.99 -1.69
C PHE A 257 -16.07 -13.09 -0.64
N ARG A 258 -17.30 -13.41 -0.25
CA ARG A 258 -17.58 -14.50 0.70
C ARG A 258 -17.10 -15.86 0.19
N ARG A 259 -17.30 -16.14 -1.10
CA ARG A 259 -16.87 -17.38 -1.74
C ARG A 259 -15.35 -17.52 -1.70
N HIS A 260 -14.61 -16.44 -1.99
CA HIS A 260 -13.14 -16.45 -1.92
C HIS A 260 -12.64 -16.60 -0.49
N LEU A 261 -13.27 -15.94 0.47
CA LEU A 261 -12.95 -16.14 1.88
C LEU A 261 -13.22 -17.59 2.33
N ALA A 262 -14.33 -18.19 1.91
CA ALA A 262 -14.64 -19.59 2.22
C ALA A 262 -13.59 -20.55 1.61
N GLY A 263 -13.09 -20.26 0.41
CA GLY A 263 -11.99 -21.00 -0.20
C GLY A 263 -10.68 -20.92 0.60
N LEU A 264 -10.49 -19.87 1.38
CA LEU A 264 -9.34 -19.68 2.27
C LEU A 264 -9.50 -20.41 3.62
N ALA A 265 -10.68 -20.89 3.97
CA ALA A 265 -10.96 -21.48 5.28
C ALA A 265 -10.15 -22.75 5.59
N ALA A 266 -9.83 -23.54 4.56
CA ALA A 266 -9.05 -24.78 4.71
C ALA A 266 -7.53 -24.56 4.76
N VAL A 267 -7.06 -23.34 4.54
CA VAL A 267 -5.64 -23.03 4.34
C VAL A 267 -5.23 -21.89 5.25
N PRO A 268 -4.01 -21.88 5.78
CA PRO A 268 -3.59 -20.96 6.82
C PRO A 268 -2.82 -19.70 6.38
N PRO A 269 -3.11 -18.92 5.31
CA PRO A 269 -2.50 -17.61 5.26
C PRO A 269 -3.05 -16.73 6.36
N ARG A 270 -2.21 -15.90 6.97
CA ARG A 270 -2.66 -14.81 7.84
C ARG A 270 -3.28 -13.73 6.97
N ILE A 271 -4.41 -13.17 7.36
CA ILE A 271 -5.17 -12.26 6.49
C ILE A 271 -5.51 -10.98 7.23
N LEU A 272 -5.21 -9.84 6.61
CA LEU A 272 -5.79 -8.55 6.91
C LEU A 272 -6.66 -8.12 5.73
N ALA A 273 -7.94 -7.83 5.99
CA ALA A 273 -8.83 -7.22 5.01
C ALA A 273 -9.34 -5.88 5.58
N ALA A 274 -9.02 -4.78 4.90
CA ALA A 274 -9.49 -3.46 5.27
C ALA A 274 -10.61 -3.01 4.32
N VAL A 275 -11.73 -2.56 4.91
CA VAL A 275 -12.91 -2.05 4.20
C VAL A 275 -13.28 -0.67 4.75
N PHE A 276 -13.95 0.16 3.96
CA PHE A 276 -14.16 1.56 4.30
C PHE A 276 -15.59 2.02 4.03
N ASP A 277 -16.11 2.87 4.90
CA ASP A 277 -17.39 3.55 4.66
C ASP A 277 -17.28 4.46 3.44
N GLY A 278 -18.33 4.49 2.61
CA GLY A 278 -18.38 5.31 1.40
C GLY A 278 -17.44 4.86 0.28
N ASP A 279 -17.03 3.60 0.30
CA ASP A 279 -16.34 2.98 -0.83
C ASP A 279 -17.37 2.62 -1.91
N GLU A 280 -17.27 3.29 -3.06
CA GLU A 280 -18.18 3.09 -4.18
C GLU A 280 -17.87 1.84 -5.02
N PHE A 281 -16.65 1.34 -4.95
CA PHE A 281 -16.22 0.12 -5.68
C PHE A 281 -16.32 -1.14 -4.85
N ASP A 282 -16.34 -1.00 -3.53
CA ASP A 282 -16.41 -2.10 -2.56
C ASP A 282 -17.49 -1.81 -1.50
N PRO A 283 -18.76 -1.65 -1.92
CA PRO A 283 -19.83 -1.25 -1.04
C PRO A 283 -20.18 -2.36 -0.03
N GLY A 284 -20.87 -1.96 1.04
CA GLY A 284 -21.28 -2.88 2.10
C GLY A 284 -20.15 -3.26 3.07
N PRO A 285 -19.38 -2.29 3.60
CA PRO A 285 -18.25 -2.57 4.47
C PRO A 285 -18.61 -3.37 5.72
N ALA A 286 -19.80 -3.13 6.28
CA ALA A 286 -20.30 -3.89 7.44
C ALA A 286 -20.43 -5.39 7.14
N ALA A 287 -21.02 -5.73 6.00
CA ALA A 287 -21.23 -7.12 5.58
C ALA A 287 -19.89 -7.82 5.25
N ARG A 288 -18.94 -7.08 4.65
CA ARG A 288 -17.61 -7.58 4.33
C ARG A 288 -16.76 -7.76 5.59
N ALA A 289 -16.73 -6.78 6.47
CA ALA A 289 -16.05 -6.87 7.75
C ALA A 289 -16.62 -8.00 8.62
N GLY A 290 -17.95 -8.14 8.62
CA GLY A 290 -18.66 -9.24 9.31
C GLY A 290 -18.24 -10.60 8.79
N ALA A 291 -18.19 -10.80 7.46
CA ALA A 291 -17.75 -12.06 6.87
C ALA A 291 -16.30 -12.43 7.24
N VAL A 292 -15.39 -11.44 7.26
CA VAL A 292 -14.01 -11.66 7.70
C VAL A 292 -13.95 -12.01 9.20
N ALA A 293 -14.70 -11.29 10.03
CA ALA A 293 -14.72 -11.50 11.48
C ALA A 293 -15.32 -12.86 11.86
N GLU A 294 -16.37 -13.28 11.19
CA GLU A 294 -17.00 -14.59 11.37
C GLU A 294 -16.01 -15.72 11.00
N LEU A 295 -15.37 -15.60 9.84
CA LEU A 295 -14.39 -16.59 9.41
C LEU A 295 -13.18 -16.64 10.38
N ALA A 296 -12.77 -15.50 10.94
CA ALA A 296 -11.65 -15.41 11.88
C ALA A 296 -11.87 -16.22 13.16
N GLN A 297 -13.13 -16.40 13.58
CA GLN A 297 -13.48 -17.20 14.76
C GLN A 297 -13.24 -18.70 14.56
N ASN A 298 -13.39 -19.16 13.32
CA ASN A 298 -13.36 -20.58 12.96
C ASN A 298 -12.05 -21.03 12.32
N ARG A 299 -11.05 -20.13 12.25
CA ARG A 299 -9.74 -20.43 11.63
C ARG A 299 -8.62 -20.55 12.64
N ALA A 300 -7.70 -21.51 12.40
CA ALA A 300 -6.45 -21.61 13.15
C ALA A 300 -5.52 -20.42 12.84
N ALA A 301 -5.39 -20.05 11.56
CA ALA A 301 -4.59 -18.89 11.16
C ALA A 301 -5.25 -17.54 11.53
N PRO A 302 -4.48 -16.57 12.03
CA PRO A 302 -4.99 -15.25 12.35
C PRO A 302 -5.64 -14.55 11.15
N MET A 303 -6.79 -13.93 11.39
CA MET A 303 -7.51 -13.15 10.40
C MET A 303 -8.11 -11.90 11.05
N LEU A 304 -7.87 -10.74 10.44
CA LEU A 304 -8.24 -9.44 10.97
C LEU A 304 -9.04 -8.65 9.91
N ALA A 305 -10.26 -8.28 10.27
CA ALA A 305 -11.01 -7.24 9.56
C ALA A 305 -10.63 -5.87 10.14
N VAL A 306 -10.31 -4.92 9.29
CA VAL A 306 -10.11 -3.51 9.65
C VAL A 306 -11.21 -2.69 8.99
N TRP A 307 -12.04 -2.05 9.80
CA TRP A 307 -13.11 -1.17 9.35
C TRP A 307 -13.06 0.16 10.12
N PRO A 308 -12.18 1.10 9.69
CA PRO A 308 -11.95 2.33 10.43
C PRO A 308 -13.15 3.26 10.42
N GLN A 309 -13.42 3.92 11.54
CA GLN A 309 -14.55 4.87 11.63
C GLN A 309 -14.27 6.20 10.90
N GLN A 310 -13.01 6.63 10.87
CA GLN A 310 -12.62 7.95 10.40
C GLN A 310 -12.00 7.98 9.01
N LEU A 311 -11.75 6.80 8.42
CA LEU A 311 -11.17 6.66 7.08
C LEU A 311 -12.25 6.19 6.14
N ARG A 312 -12.43 6.87 5.03
CA ARG A 312 -13.56 6.68 4.13
C ARG A 312 -13.11 6.59 2.67
N GLY A 313 -13.99 5.98 1.86
CA GLY A 313 -13.82 5.86 0.42
C GLY A 313 -12.78 4.81 0.01
N HIS A 314 -12.71 4.54 -1.28
CA HIS A 314 -11.88 3.49 -1.88
C HIS A 314 -10.37 3.64 -1.60
N GLY A 315 -9.91 4.87 -1.40
CA GLY A 315 -8.53 5.20 -1.04
C GLY A 315 -8.24 5.24 0.47
N GLY A 316 -9.20 4.90 1.33
CA GLY A 316 -9.09 5.09 2.78
C GLY A 316 -7.88 4.42 3.45
N GLY A 317 -7.41 3.31 2.88
CA GLY A 317 -6.23 2.58 3.37
C GLY A 317 -4.89 3.04 2.78
N MET A 318 -4.89 3.97 1.83
CA MET A 318 -3.67 4.39 1.13
C MET A 318 -2.95 5.56 1.81
N GLY A 319 -3.67 6.31 2.64
CA GLY A 319 -3.14 7.50 3.29
C GLY A 319 -2.30 7.23 4.54
N TRP A 320 -1.52 8.23 4.94
CA TRP A 320 -0.67 8.17 6.13
C TRP A 320 -1.46 7.92 7.43
N ARG A 321 -2.73 8.37 7.51
CA ARG A 321 -3.58 8.13 8.67
C ARG A 321 -3.83 6.64 8.89
N PHE A 322 -4.09 5.89 7.83
CA PHE A 322 -4.21 4.43 7.93
C PHE A 322 -2.90 3.81 8.44
N THR A 323 -1.77 4.26 7.90
CA THR A 323 -0.46 3.80 8.36
C THR A 323 -0.25 4.08 9.84
N ARG A 324 -0.49 5.32 10.30
CA ARG A 324 -0.35 5.71 11.69
C ARG A 324 -1.19 4.84 12.62
N ASP A 325 -2.44 4.60 12.25
CA ASP A 325 -3.41 3.94 13.14
C ASP A 325 -3.35 2.41 13.05
N PHE A 326 -2.94 1.85 11.91
CA PHE A 326 -3.06 0.41 11.64
C PHE A 326 -1.77 -0.30 11.24
N ALA A 327 -0.63 0.37 11.04
CA ALA A 327 0.62 -0.32 10.74
C ALA A 327 1.04 -1.26 11.87
N GLY A 328 0.78 -0.90 13.13
CA GLY A 328 1.00 -1.79 14.28
C GLY A 328 0.18 -3.08 14.20
N CYS A 329 -1.08 -3.01 13.74
CA CYS A 329 -1.90 -4.19 13.51
C CYS A 329 -1.29 -5.08 12.41
N VAL A 330 -0.84 -4.48 11.32
CA VAL A 330 -0.21 -5.19 10.21
C VAL A 330 1.03 -5.93 10.71
N LEU A 331 1.94 -5.22 11.38
CA LEU A 331 3.16 -5.81 11.91
C LEU A 331 2.87 -6.94 12.89
N THR A 332 2.02 -6.70 13.87
CA THR A 332 1.68 -7.71 14.87
C THR A 332 1.00 -8.92 14.24
N LEU A 333 0.12 -8.71 13.26
CA LEU A 333 -0.53 -9.82 12.56
C LEU A 333 0.48 -10.77 11.91
N PHE A 334 1.54 -10.26 11.30
CA PHE A 334 2.50 -11.07 10.55
C PHE A 334 3.72 -11.52 11.37
N GLN A 335 4.04 -10.86 12.47
CA GLN A 335 5.23 -11.19 13.28
C GLN A 335 4.92 -11.95 14.55
N ALA A 336 3.80 -11.67 15.21
CA ALA A 336 3.46 -12.33 16.46
C ALA A 336 3.18 -13.83 16.28
N PRO A 337 3.37 -14.65 17.32
CA PRO A 337 2.87 -16.02 17.33
C PRO A 337 1.37 -16.06 17.04
N ALA A 338 0.89 -17.12 16.40
CA ALA A 338 -0.52 -17.22 15.98
C ALA A 338 -1.51 -17.07 17.16
N ALA A 339 -1.12 -17.48 18.35
CA ALA A 339 -1.95 -17.39 19.56
C ALA A 339 -2.15 -15.94 20.04
N SER A 340 -1.19 -15.05 19.79
CA SER A 340 -1.21 -13.64 20.23
C SER A 340 -1.46 -12.65 19.09
N ALA A 341 -1.54 -13.13 17.84
CA ALA A 341 -1.82 -12.27 16.69
C ALA A 341 -3.26 -11.73 16.73
N PRO A 342 -3.50 -10.48 16.29
CA PRO A 342 -4.83 -9.88 16.31
C PRO A 342 -5.81 -10.65 15.42
N ARG A 343 -7.08 -10.73 15.86
CA ARG A 343 -8.15 -11.46 15.19
C ARG A 343 -9.46 -10.69 15.25
N GLY A 344 -10.39 -11.04 14.37
CA GLY A 344 -11.75 -10.52 14.37
C GLY A 344 -11.87 -9.15 13.73
N LEU A 345 -12.63 -8.24 14.33
CA LEU A 345 -12.90 -6.91 13.79
C LEU A 345 -12.21 -5.82 14.61
N ARG A 346 -11.55 -4.90 13.91
CA ARG A 346 -10.99 -3.65 14.47
C ARG A 346 -11.59 -2.44 13.77
N ARG A 347 -12.09 -1.51 14.56
CA ARG A 347 -12.61 -0.21 14.09
C ARG A 347 -11.72 0.96 14.50
N GLU A 348 -11.02 0.80 15.60
CA GLU A 348 -10.04 1.74 16.11
C GLU A 348 -8.63 1.25 15.82
N GLY A 349 -7.69 2.17 15.79
CA GLY A 349 -6.30 1.86 15.52
C GLY A 349 -5.73 0.83 16.53
N CYS A 350 -4.71 0.11 16.11
CA CYS A 350 -3.91 -0.72 16.98
C CYS A 350 -2.77 0.10 17.61
N GLY A 351 -3.08 1.34 17.98
CA GLY A 351 -2.15 2.18 18.70
C GLY A 351 -1.70 1.45 19.95
N GLY A 352 -0.40 1.31 20.15
CA GLY A 352 0.12 0.87 21.42
C GLY A 352 -0.39 1.80 22.51
N GLY A 353 -1.02 1.22 23.50
CA GLY A 353 -1.20 1.91 24.77
C GLY A 353 0.15 2.30 25.34
#